data_ae8f84ab19406a4c96eebbaf7d0af290
#
_entry.id   ae8f84ab19406a4c96eebbaf7d0af290
#
_cell.length_a   1.000
_cell.length_b   1.000
_cell.length_c   1.000
_cell.angle_alpha   90.00
_cell.angle_beta   90.00
_cell.angle_gamma   90.00
#
_symmetry.space_group_name_H-M   'P 1'
#
loop_
_entity.id
_entity.type
_entity.pdbx_description
1 polymer ?
#
loop_
_entity_poly.entity_id
_entity_poly.type
_entity_poly.pdbx_seq_one_letter_code
_entity_poly.pdbx_strand_id
1 'polypeptide(L)'
;MRWDIDSMMQITQQMPGEARFGVAVRPKPVQKESNIGFYLVMLAMLFEFGRPQDVVPPLKALPIPTLLDVSLFVAVLVSGKATFSNTQTKLWMALLTFMALWVPFARNNFWALMTLKEMTLYFFFYLGIVTFVNTTSRMQKIIFMWLGVHAFLGVNGILHHGQGVGGWLGDENDFGMEMNVAVPVAFFMYQAATTQRAKLLYIILLGLIVMSVVSTSSRGAFLGLLAIGSYCWFYSPRKIMSLIVGICLAGLVLIAAPQEYWDRISSITDDSTMESGTAGQRMFTWGIGWEMFLANPVFGIGQANFPWTIGEYLGGRTWQTKSLSGRQAHSLYFTLMPELGLVGIIIFGTMIYLNYRDTRVRQFFPIGQHRMGQKRENEERKDPELERAALFGNAILGGMIGYLTTSAFISTLYYPTFWILMGLAVALRNTTQSYAVAQSDIAVSSNPEQKVSLWGRPRSVRLRH
;
A
#
# COMPACT_ATOMS: atom_id res chain seq x y z
N MET A 1 -54.04 44.45 25.50
CA MET A 1 -52.96 45.24 24.94
C MET A 1 -52.53 44.65 23.61
N ARG A 2 -52.98 45.16 22.50
CA ARG A 2 -52.53 44.78 21.14
C ARG A 2 -51.33 45.67 20.83
N TRP A 3 -50.19 45.02 20.52
CA TRP A 3 -49.02 45.75 20.04
C TRP A 3 -49.20 45.98 18.53
N ASP A 4 -49.09 47.22 18.15
CA ASP A 4 -49.24 47.71 16.80
C ASP A 4 -47.95 47.41 15.98
N ILE A 5 -48.05 46.54 14.99
CA ILE A 5 -46.93 46.10 14.14
C ILE A 5 -46.52 47.18 13.12
N ASP A 6 -47.39 48.18 12.89
CA ASP A 6 -47.15 49.24 11.90
C ASP A 6 -46.17 50.30 12.38
N SER A 7 -45.94 50.45 13.70
CA SER A 7 -44.98 51.40 14.26
C SER A 7 -43.51 50.93 14.18
N MET A 8 -43.24 49.62 13.93
CA MET A 8 -41.90 49.11 13.73
C MET A 8 -41.39 49.18 12.26
N MET A 9 -42.28 49.43 11.28
CA MET A 9 -41.86 49.57 9.88
C MET A 9 -41.40 50.97 9.48
N GLN A 10 -41.57 51.97 10.28
CA GLN A 10 -41.17 53.36 9.97
C GLN A 10 -39.75 53.74 10.43
N ILE A 11 -39.08 52.92 11.25
CA ILE A 11 -37.72 53.22 11.74
C ILE A 11 -36.62 52.68 10.79
N THR A 12 -36.98 51.90 9.78
CA THR A 12 -36.01 51.29 8.87
C THR A 12 -35.75 52.10 7.59
N GLN A 13 -36.30 53.30 7.43
CA GLN A 13 -36.16 54.07 6.18
C GLN A 13 -35.18 55.26 6.19
N GLN A 14 -34.36 55.42 7.24
CA GLN A 14 -33.33 56.47 7.23
C GLN A 14 -31.97 56.00 7.73
N MET A 15 -31.29 55.16 6.92
CA MET A 15 -29.86 55.05 6.96
C MET A 15 -29.30 55.07 5.53
N PRO A 16 -28.49 56.06 5.14
CA PRO A 16 -27.77 56.05 3.87
C PRO A 16 -26.49 55.26 4.05
N GLY A 17 -26.34 54.19 3.28
CA GLY A 17 -25.13 53.40 3.26
C GLY A 17 -25.43 51.95 2.97
N GLU A 18 -25.29 51.57 1.70
CA GLU A 18 -25.45 50.19 1.20
C GLU A 18 -24.56 49.20 1.95
N ALA A 19 -25.04 48.61 3.04
CA ALA A 19 -24.50 47.35 3.53
C ALA A 19 -25.10 46.23 2.68
N ARG A 20 -24.41 45.87 1.58
CA ARG A 20 -24.67 44.64 0.85
C ARG A 20 -24.41 43.48 1.84
N PHE A 21 -25.47 42.94 2.40
CA PHE A 21 -25.42 41.71 3.14
C PHE A 21 -24.86 40.63 2.16
N GLY A 22 -23.63 40.23 2.44
CA GLY A 22 -23.04 39.12 1.71
C GLY A 22 -23.97 37.92 1.83
N VAL A 23 -24.42 37.40 0.68
CA VAL A 23 -25.19 36.17 0.61
C VAL A 23 -24.39 35.14 1.38
N ALA A 24 -24.89 34.71 2.53
CA ALA A 24 -24.32 33.60 3.25
C ALA A 24 -24.45 32.40 2.32
N VAL A 25 -23.33 32.01 1.67
CA VAL A 25 -23.26 30.80 0.91
C VAL A 25 -23.54 29.68 1.91
N ARG A 26 -24.79 29.19 1.90
CA ARG A 26 -25.13 28.00 2.66
C ARG A 26 -24.15 26.92 2.23
N PRO A 27 -23.40 26.33 3.16
CA PRO A 27 -22.56 25.19 2.81
C PRO A 27 -23.47 24.17 2.11
N LYS A 28 -23.08 23.75 0.90
CA LYS A 28 -23.79 22.68 0.18
C LYS A 28 -24.00 21.55 1.18
N PRO A 29 -25.21 20.99 1.31
CA PRO A 29 -25.44 19.87 2.19
C PRO A 29 -24.42 18.81 1.83
N VAL A 30 -23.66 18.33 2.82
CA VAL A 30 -22.73 17.22 2.67
C VAL A 30 -23.58 16.05 2.19
N GLN A 31 -23.53 15.78 0.89
CA GLN A 31 -24.22 14.63 0.34
C GLN A 31 -23.72 13.41 1.11
N LYS A 32 -24.65 12.71 1.77
CA LYS A 32 -24.35 11.49 2.51
C LYS A 32 -23.79 10.49 1.52
N GLU A 33 -22.47 10.37 1.46
CA GLU A 33 -21.80 9.48 0.52
C GLU A 33 -22.32 8.05 0.71
N SER A 34 -22.70 7.43 -0.37
CA SER A 34 -23.06 6.00 -0.36
C SER A 34 -21.87 5.20 0.17
N ASN A 35 -22.11 4.32 1.12
CA ASN A 35 -21.10 3.42 1.65
C ASN A 35 -20.84 2.20 0.75
N ILE A 36 -21.62 2.02 -0.32
CA ILE A 36 -21.56 0.83 -1.20
C ILE A 36 -20.15 0.64 -1.76
N GLY A 37 -19.55 1.69 -2.35
CA GLY A 37 -18.20 1.60 -2.90
C GLY A 37 -17.16 1.22 -1.85
N PHE A 38 -17.29 1.71 -0.61
CA PHE A 38 -16.39 1.33 0.49
C PHE A 38 -16.55 -0.13 0.89
N TYR A 39 -17.78 -0.65 0.97
CA TYR A 39 -18.00 -2.07 1.26
C TYR A 39 -17.54 -2.98 0.13
N LEU A 40 -17.63 -2.54 -1.14
CA LEU A 40 -17.04 -3.26 -2.27
C LEU A 40 -15.51 -3.35 -2.14
N VAL A 41 -14.82 -2.26 -1.73
CA VAL A 41 -13.38 -2.29 -1.45
C VAL A 41 -13.05 -3.28 -0.35
N MET A 42 -13.82 -3.29 0.75
CA MET A 42 -13.60 -4.25 1.83
C MET A 42 -13.80 -5.69 1.35
N LEU A 43 -14.84 -5.94 0.56
CA LEU A 43 -15.12 -7.27 0.04
C LEU A 43 -14.06 -7.73 -0.96
N ALA A 44 -13.59 -6.86 -1.86
CA ALA A 44 -12.51 -7.15 -2.78
C ALA A 44 -11.22 -7.49 -2.01
N MET A 45 -10.88 -6.74 -0.96
CA MET A 45 -9.73 -7.03 -0.11
C MET A 45 -9.85 -8.39 0.61
N LEU A 46 -11.05 -8.74 1.08
CA LEU A 46 -11.30 -10.05 1.71
C LEU A 46 -11.08 -11.20 0.71
N PHE A 47 -11.59 -11.06 -0.52
CA PHE A 47 -11.47 -12.11 -1.54
C PHE A 47 -10.07 -12.18 -2.15
N GLU A 48 -9.34 -11.06 -2.27
CA GLU A 48 -7.97 -11.05 -2.82
C GLU A 48 -6.96 -11.65 -1.84
N PHE A 49 -6.99 -11.25 -0.57
CA PHE A 49 -6.03 -11.73 0.43
C PHE A 49 -6.54 -12.91 1.25
N GLY A 50 -7.79 -12.90 1.69
CA GLY A 50 -8.36 -13.98 2.51
C GLY A 50 -8.66 -15.24 1.71
N ARG A 51 -8.83 -15.10 0.39
CA ARG A 51 -9.05 -16.17 -0.59
C ARG A 51 -10.10 -17.21 -0.17
N PRO A 52 -11.30 -16.78 0.26
CA PRO A 52 -12.34 -17.72 0.66
C PRO A 52 -12.73 -18.67 -0.48
N GLN A 53 -12.53 -18.29 -1.74
CA GLN A 53 -12.76 -19.16 -2.90
C GLN A 53 -11.79 -20.36 -2.96
N ASP A 54 -10.61 -20.29 -2.36
CA ASP A 54 -9.67 -21.42 -2.31
C ASP A 54 -9.92 -22.31 -1.09
N VAL A 55 -10.57 -21.78 -0.04
CA VAL A 55 -10.92 -22.51 1.19
C VAL A 55 -12.28 -23.19 1.08
N VAL A 56 -13.25 -22.56 0.38
CA VAL A 56 -14.64 -23.04 0.28
C VAL A 56 -14.90 -23.52 -1.16
N PRO A 57 -14.91 -24.85 -1.41
CA PRO A 57 -14.93 -25.41 -2.78
C PRO A 57 -16.04 -24.85 -3.70
N PRO A 58 -17.31 -24.64 -3.27
CA PRO A 58 -18.34 -24.07 -4.12
C PRO A 58 -18.02 -22.68 -4.67
N LEU A 59 -17.25 -21.87 -3.94
CA LEU A 59 -16.88 -20.50 -4.37
C LEU A 59 -15.82 -20.51 -5.47
N LYS A 60 -15.04 -21.59 -5.60
CA LYS A 60 -13.98 -21.72 -6.61
C LYS A 60 -14.50 -21.69 -8.05
N ALA A 61 -15.75 -22.12 -8.24
CA ALA A 61 -16.39 -22.12 -9.56
C ALA A 61 -16.80 -20.72 -10.04
N LEU A 62 -16.82 -19.74 -9.14
CA LEU A 62 -17.26 -18.38 -9.43
C LEU A 62 -16.06 -17.43 -9.53
N PRO A 63 -15.99 -16.58 -10.57
CA PRO A 63 -14.92 -15.60 -10.71
C PRO A 63 -15.14 -14.36 -9.81
N ILE A 64 -15.38 -14.58 -8.50
CA ILE A 64 -15.78 -13.54 -7.56
C ILE A 64 -14.78 -12.38 -7.48
N PRO A 65 -13.45 -12.59 -7.36
CA PRO A 65 -12.49 -11.49 -7.35
C PRO A 65 -12.63 -10.60 -8.59
N THR A 66 -12.67 -11.20 -9.79
CA THR A 66 -12.85 -10.47 -11.05
C THR A 66 -14.14 -9.64 -11.08
N LEU A 67 -15.26 -10.23 -10.62
CA LEU A 67 -16.56 -9.53 -10.56
C LEU A 67 -16.51 -8.35 -9.59
N LEU A 68 -15.84 -8.50 -8.46
CA LEU A 68 -15.66 -7.42 -7.48
C LEU A 68 -14.81 -6.28 -8.04
N ASP A 69 -13.72 -6.58 -8.71
CA ASP A 69 -12.84 -5.57 -9.29
C ASP A 69 -13.53 -4.79 -10.41
N VAL A 70 -14.24 -5.48 -11.30
CA VAL A 70 -15.08 -4.84 -12.35
C VAL A 70 -16.18 -4.00 -11.72
N SER A 71 -16.84 -4.48 -10.66
CA SER A 71 -17.87 -3.73 -9.93
C SER A 71 -17.30 -2.48 -9.27
N LEU A 72 -16.07 -2.55 -8.73
CA LEU A 72 -15.34 -1.39 -8.20
C LEU A 72 -15.09 -0.36 -9.30
N PHE A 73 -14.63 -0.78 -10.47
CA PHE A 73 -14.39 0.12 -11.59
C PHE A 73 -15.67 0.85 -12.01
N VAL A 74 -16.79 0.10 -12.16
CA VAL A 74 -18.09 0.69 -12.45
C VAL A 74 -18.52 1.68 -11.36
N ALA A 75 -18.36 1.32 -10.08
CA ALA A 75 -18.69 2.21 -8.96
C ALA A 75 -17.84 3.50 -8.98
N VAL A 76 -16.55 3.41 -9.33
CA VAL A 76 -15.67 4.58 -9.50
C VAL A 76 -16.19 5.49 -10.62
N LEU A 77 -16.54 4.95 -11.78
CA LEU A 77 -17.08 5.72 -12.91
C LEU A 77 -18.37 6.43 -12.53
N VAL A 78 -19.32 5.70 -11.91
CA VAL A 78 -20.62 6.26 -11.48
C VAL A 78 -20.45 7.32 -10.39
N SER A 79 -19.40 7.24 -9.56
CA SER A 79 -19.14 8.23 -8.50
C SER A 79 -18.78 9.62 -9.04
N GLY A 80 -18.34 9.74 -10.29
CA GLY A 80 -17.90 10.99 -10.92
C GLY A 80 -16.67 11.62 -10.26
N LYS A 81 -15.96 10.91 -9.37
CA LYS A 81 -14.78 11.44 -8.67
C LYS A 81 -13.55 11.34 -9.56
N ALA A 82 -12.80 12.44 -9.65
CA ALA A 82 -11.62 12.58 -10.52
C ALA A 82 -10.40 11.81 -9.98
N THR A 83 -10.48 10.48 -9.90
CA THR A 83 -9.42 9.60 -9.43
C THR A 83 -8.24 9.52 -10.39
N PHE A 84 -8.46 9.88 -11.67
CA PHE A 84 -7.46 9.79 -12.74
C PHE A 84 -6.45 10.93 -12.77
N SER A 85 -6.62 11.96 -11.95
CA SER A 85 -5.75 13.16 -11.97
C SER A 85 -4.41 12.94 -11.26
N ASN A 86 -4.28 11.95 -10.38
CA ASN A 86 -3.08 11.79 -9.58
C ASN A 86 -1.95 11.11 -10.38
N THR A 87 -0.69 11.44 -10.04
CA THR A 87 0.50 11.00 -10.77
C THR A 87 0.67 9.48 -10.74
N GLN A 88 0.38 8.81 -9.62
CA GLN A 88 0.52 7.36 -9.51
C GLN A 88 -0.48 6.63 -10.41
N THR A 89 -1.74 7.12 -10.50
CA THR A 89 -2.75 6.59 -11.44
C THR A 89 -2.27 6.73 -12.88
N LYS A 90 -1.71 7.89 -13.26
CA LYS A 90 -1.18 8.12 -14.60
C LYS A 90 0.01 7.20 -14.94
N LEU A 91 0.92 7.00 -13.99
CA LEU A 91 2.03 6.07 -14.17
C LEU A 91 1.57 4.63 -14.33
N TRP A 92 0.54 4.22 -13.57
CA TRP A 92 0.00 2.87 -13.74
C TRP A 92 -0.71 2.71 -15.09
N MET A 93 -1.48 3.71 -15.51
CA MET A 93 -2.06 3.71 -16.86
C MET A 93 -0.97 3.64 -17.95
N ALA A 94 0.14 4.37 -17.78
CA ALA A 94 1.28 4.29 -18.70
C ALA A 94 1.91 2.87 -18.71
N LEU A 95 2.06 2.24 -17.54
CA LEU A 95 2.53 0.86 -17.44
C LEU A 95 1.60 -0.12 -18.14
N LEU A 96 0.29 -0.04 -17.89
CA LEU A 96 -0.71 -0.89 -18.57
C LEU A 96 -0.71 -0.68 -20.09
N THR A 97 -0.60 0.57 -20.55
CA THR A 97 -0.50 0.90 -21.98
C THR A 97 0.77 0.28 -22.58
N PHE A 98 1.92 0.42 -21.90
CA PHE A 98 3.17 -0.20 -22.32
C PHE A 98 3.04 -1.73 -22.39
N MET A 99 2.50 -2.37 -21.36
CA MET A 99 2.26 -3.81 -21.33
C MET A 99 1.32 -4.25 -22.47
N ALA A 100 0.23 -3.50 -22.73
CA ALA A 100 -0.71 -3.81 -23.81
C ALA A 100 -0.06 -3.74 -25.20
N LEU A 101 0.74 -2.71 -25.43
CA LEU A 101 1.47 -2.54 -26.69
C LEU A 101 2.52 -3.62 -26.90
N TRP A 102 3.04 -4.20 -25.80
CA TRP A 102 4.11 -5.21 -25.87
C TRP A 102 3.60 -6.65 -26.00
N VAL A 103 2.31 -6.92 -25.73
CA VAL A 103 1.71 -8.26 -25.88
C VAL A 103 2.03 -8.92 -27.24
N PRO A 104 1.88 -8.24 -28.39
CA PRO A 104 2.15 -8.87 -29.69
C PRO A 104 3.62 -9.28 -29.90
N PHE A 105 4.55 -8.67 -29.19
CA PHE A 105 6.00 -8.87 -29.33
C PHE A 105 6.56 -9.83 -28.29
N ALA A 106 5.78 -10.20 -27.28
CA ALA A 106 6.19 -11.13 -26.23
C ALA A 106 6.35 -12.55 -26.78
N ARG A 107 7.34 -13.32 -26.29
CA ARG A 107 7.60 -14.70 -26.72
C ARG A 107 6.38 -15.60 -26.52
N ASN A 108 5.68 -15.45 -25.40
CA ASN A 108 4.42 -16.09 -25.10
C ASN A 108 3.33 -15.03 -24.90
N ASN A 109 2.58 -14.73 -25.95
CA ASN A 109 1.55 -13.71 -25.99
C ASN A 109 0.37 -14.05 -25.05
N PHE A 110 0.08 -15.33 -24.84
CA PHE A 110 -0.99 -15.76 -23.94
C PHE A 110 -0.70 -15.34 -22.50
N TRP A 111 0.49 -15.65 -21.98
CA TRP A 111 0.87 -15.28 -20.63
C TRP A 111 1.04 -13.77 -20.48
N ALA A 112 1.56 -13.09 -21.49
CA ALA A 112 1.63 -11.64 -21.52
C ALA A 112 0.24 -11.00 -21.42
N LEU A 113 -0.76 -11.54 -22.15
CA LEU A 113 -2.15 -11.08 -22.10
C LEU A 113 -2.82 -11.39 -20.74
N MET A 114 -2.60 -12.59 -20.20
CA MET A 114 -3.15 -12.96 -18.88
C MET A 114 -2.61 -12.05 -17.77
N THR A 115 -1.30 -11.77 -17.79
CA THR A 115 -0.70 -10.84 -16.83
C THR A 115 -1.23 -9.40 -16.99
N LEU A 116 -1.41 -8.93 -18.22
CA LEU A 116 -2.06 -7.64 -18.47
C LEU A 116 -3.49 -7.60 -17.90
N LYS A 117 -4.25 -8.68 -18.08
CA LYS A 117 -5.62 -8.80 -17.51
C LYS A 117 -5.57 -8.69 -15.98
N GLU A 118 -4.71 -9.46 -15.30
CA GLU A 118 -4.57 -9.41 -13.84
C GLU A 118 -4.16 -8.01 -13.35
N MET A 119 -3.17 -7.40 -13.99
CA MET A 119 -2.72 -6.05 -13.66
C MET A 119 -3.81 -4.99 -13.89
N THR A 120 -4.70 -5.19 -14.86
CA THR A 120 -5.87 -4.32 -15.09
C THR A 120 -6.92 -4.48 -13.98
N LEU A 121 -7.15 -5.69 -13.49
CA LEU A 121 -8.04 -5.95 -12.35
C LEU A 121 -7.50 -5.30 -11.07
N TYR A 122 -6.22 -5.45 -10.78
CA TYR A 122 -5.60 -4.76 -9.64
C TYR A 122 -5.66 -3.23 -9.78
N PHE A 123 -5.58 -2.71 -11.01
CA PHE A 123 -5.79 -1.30 -11.25
C PHE A 123 -7.22 -0.85 -10.90
N PHE A 124 -8.23 -1.65 -11.20
CA PHE A 124 -9.62 -1.36 -10.80
C PHE A 124 -9.78 -1.37 -9.29
N PHE A 125 -9.17 -2.33 -8.60
CA PHE A 125 -9.14 -2.37 -7.15
C PHE A 125 -8.45 -1.13 -6.56
N TYR A 126 -7.27 -0.76 -7.07
CA TYR A 126 -6.57 0.46 -6.68
C TYR A 126 -7.46 1.71 -6.83
N LEU A 127 -8.14 1.88 -7.97
CA LEU A 127 -9.06 2.99 -8.19
C LEU A 127 -10.17 3.02 -7.15
N GLY A 128 -10.70 1.86 -6.78
CA GLY A 128 -11.67 1.71 -5.70
C GLY A 128 -11.13 2.21 -4.36
N ILE A 129 -9.93 1.79 -3.97
CA ILE A 129 -9.26 2.25 -2.73
C ILE A 129 -9.10 3.76 -2.74
N VAL A 130 -8.50 4.33 -3.79
CA VAL A 130 -8.23 5.77 -3.89
C VAL A 130 -9.50 6.62 -3.86
N THR A 131 -10.62 6.08 -4.40
CA THR A 131 -11.90 6.79 -4.46
C THR A 131 -12.70 6.70 -3.17
N PHE A 132 -12.78 5.52 -2.57
CA PHE A 132 -13.73 5.23 -1.50
C PHE A 132 -13.09 5.18 -0.10
N VAL A 133 -11.75 5.08 0.02
CA VAL A 133 -11.05 5.20 1.30
C VAL A 133 -10.62 6.66 1.50
N ASN A 134 -11.58 7.53 1.75
CA ASN A 134 -11.42 8.98 1.75
C ASN A 134 -11.55 9.65 3.13
N THR A 135 -11.55 8.86 4.19
CA THR A 135 -11.53 9.33 5.58
C THR A 135 -10.60 8.48 6.44
N THR A 136 -10.04 9.07 7.51
CA THR A 136 -9.21 8.37 8.49
C THR A 136 -9.94 7.17 9.11
N SER A 137 -11.26 7.30 9.34
CA SER A 137 -12.09 6.21 9.87
C SER A 137 -12.20 5.04 8.88
N ARG A 138 -12.40 5.31 7.57
CA ARG A 138 -12.43 4.26 6.54
C ARG A 138 -11.05 3.61 6.38
N MET A 139 -9.97 4.40 6.43
CA MET A 139 -8.60 3.88 6.44
C MET A 139 -8.37 2.93 7.62
N GLN A 140 -8.76 3.32 8.82
CA GLN A 140 -8.65 2.48 10.01
C GLN A 140 -9.43 1.17 9.88
N LYS A 141 -10.66 1.22 9.34
CA LYS A 141 -11.50 0.02 9.15
C LYS A 141 -10.88 -0.95 8.14
N ILE A 142 -10.34 -0.46 7.03
CA ILE A 142 -9.66 -1.29 6.02
C ILE A 142 -8.42 -1.95 6.62
N ILE A 143 -7.57 -1.19 7.32
CA ILE A 143 -6.37 -1.72 7.99
C ILE A 143 -6.76 -2.78 9.02
N PHE A 144 -7.79 -2.55 9.82
CA PHE A 144 -8.26 -3.50 10.81
C PHE A 144 -8.76 -4.79 10.18
N MET A 145 -9.58 -4.69 9.13
CA MET A 145 -10.07 -5.86 8.39
C MET A 145 -8.91 -6.63 7.73
N TRP A 146 -7.96 -5.92 7.12
CA TRP A 146 -6.80 -6.55 6.51
C TRP A 146 -5.95 -7.31 7.52
N LEU A 147 -5.72 -6.74 8.72
CA LEU A 147 -5.07 -7.47 9.82
C LEU A 147 -5.90 -8.67 10.29
N GLY A 148 -7.24 -8.58 10.28
CA GLY A 148 -8.11 -9.73 10.58
C GLY A 148 -7.95 -10.87 9.57
N VAL A 149 -7.83 -10.53 8.28
CA VAL A 149 -7.51 -11.50 7.21
C VAL A 149 -6.14 -12.15 7.46
N HIS A 150 -5.12 -11.34 7.79
CA HIS A 150 -3.78 -11.86 8.10
C HIS A 150 -3.74 -12.68 9.39
N ALA A 151 -4.61 -12.42 10.35
CA ALA A 151 -4.77 -13.30 11.52
C ALA A 151 -5.28 -14.68 11.11
N PHE A 152 -6.30 -14.76 10.26
CA PHE A 152 -6.79 -16.00 9.69
C PHE A 152 -5.69 -16.74 8.90
N LEU A 153 -5.03 -16.02 7.98
CA LEU A 153 -3.92 -16.56 7.20
C LEU A 153 -2.78 -17.05 8.10
N GLY A 154 -2.45 -16.29 9.16
CA GLY A 154 -1.41 -16.65 10.11
C GLY A 154 -1.69 -17.95 10.86
N VAL A 155 -2.93 -18.13 11.34
CA VAL A 155 -3.35 -19.40 11.95
C VAL A 155 -3.27 -20.55 10.94
N ASN A 156 -3.80 -20.32 9.73
CA ASN A 156 -3.76 -21.34 8.68
C ASN A 156 -2.31 -21.72 8.32
N GLY A 157 -1.43 -20.74 8.12
CA GLY A 157 -0.03 -20.99 7.76
C GLY A 157 0.73 -21.76 8.84
N ILE A 158 0.54 -21.43 10.12
CA ILE A 158 1.15 -22.18 11.25
C ILE A 158 0.66 -23.63 11.24
N LEU A 159 -0.64 -23.88 11.05
CA LEU A 159 -1.22 -25.22 11.02
C LEU A 159 -0.78 -26.05 9.80
N HIS A 160 -0.38 -25.41 8.71
CA HIS A 160 0.03 -26.05 7.46
C HIS A 160 1.53 -25.84 7.15
N HIS A 161 2.39 -25.73 8.18
CA HIS A 161 3.85 -25.66 8.05
C HIS A 161 4.33 -24.53 7.14
N GLY A 162 3.70 -23.36 7.23
CA GLY A 162 4.06 -22.15 6.47
C GLY A 162 3.50 -22.06 5.06
N GLN A 163 2.65 -23.02 4.65
CA GLN A 163 1.90 -22.91 3.39
C GLN A 163 0.65 -22.06 3.57
N GLY A 164 0.38 -21.20 2.60
CA GLY A 164 -0.84 -20.39 2.59
C GLY A 164 -2.05 -21.13 2.03
N VAL A 165 -3.14 -20.39 1.86
CA VAL A 165 -4.46 -20.94 1.49
C VAL A 165 -4.63 -21.30 0.01
N GLY A 166 -3.60 -21.10 -0.82
CA GLY A 166 -3.64 -21.39 -2.26
C GLY A 166 -3.47 -20.14 -3.14
N GLY A 167 -3.61 -20.34 -4.47
CA GLY A 167 -3.32 -19.30 -5.45
C GLY A 167 -1.89 -18.78 -5.34
N TRP A 168 -1.70 -17.46 -5.41
CA TRP A 168 -0.40 -16.82 -5.26
C TRP A 168 0.16 -16.88 -3.83
N LEU A 169 -0.66 -17.23 -2.82
CA LEU A 169 -0.23 -17.46 -1.44
C LEU A 169 0.08 -18.93 -1.13
N GLY A 170 0.04 -19.83 -2.11
CA GLY A 170 0.19 -21.27 -1.86
C GLY A 170 1.61 -21.71 -1.51
N ASP A 171 2.65 -20.99 -1.98
CA ASP A 171 4.06 -21.27 -1.69
C ASP A 171 4.49 -20.62 -0.37
N GLU A 172 5.35 -21.28 0.39
CA GLU A 172 5.82 -20.80 1.69
C GLU A 172 6.59 -19.47 1.60
N ASN A 173 7.31 -19.22 0.50
CA ASN A 173 8.07 -17.97 0.35
C ASN A 173 7.13 -16.79 0.04
N ASP A 174 6.14 -17.01 -0.82
CA ASP A 174 5.13 -16.02 -1.20
C ASP A 174 4.26 -15.66 0.02
N PHE A 175 3.85 -16.67 0.77
CA PHE A 175 3.12 -16.50 2.02
C PHE A 175 3.95 -15.74 3.07
N GLY A 176 5.22 -16.12 3.24
CA GLY A 176 6.14 -15.43 4.16
C GLY A 176 6.36 -13.96 3.79
N MET A 177 6.40 -13.63 2.50
CA MET A 177 6.46 -12.25 2.03
C MET A 177 5.22 -11.47 2.44
N GLU A 178 4.02 -12.03 2.19
CA GLU A 178 2.77 -11.35 2.52
C GLU A 178 2.62 -11.14 4.02
N MET A 179 2.96 -12.14 4.84
CA MET A 179 2.94 -12.01 6.29
C MET A 179 3.94 -10.96 6.78
N ASN A 180 5.11 -10.83 6.17
CA ASN A 180 6.08 -9.77 6.46
C ASN A 180 5.51 -8.37 6.22
N VAL A 181 4.69 -8.18 5.18
CA VAL A 181 4.02 -6.90 4.91
C VAL A 181 3.09 -6.51 6.05
N ALA A 182 2.45 -7.47 6.71
CA ALA A 182 1.52 -7.22 7.80
C ALA A 182 2.20 -6.90 9.15
N VAL A 183 3.46 -7.29 9.35
CA VAL A 183 4.22 -7.04 10.61
C VAL A 183 4.24 -5.55 10.98
N PRO A 184 4.72 -4.63 10.12
CA PRO A 184 4.77 -3.20 10.47
C PRO A 184 3.37 -2.61 10.61
N VAL A 185 2.37 -3.14 9.91
CA VAL A 185 0.98 -2.68 10.05
C VAL A 185 0.48 -3.00 11.47
N ALA A 186 0.62 -4.23 11.94
CA ALA A 186 0.26 -4.61 13.30
C ALA A 186 1.03 -3.80 14.36
N PHE A 187 2.34 -3.60 14.14
CA PHE A 187 3.21 -2.84 15.04
C PHE A 187 2.78 -1.37 15.17
N PHE A 188 2.56 -0.66 14.08
CA PHE A 188 2.17 0.76 14.12
C PHE A 188 0.71 0.93 14.57
N MET A 189 -0.17 -0.04 14.33
CA MET A 189 -1.51 -0.06 14.91
C MET A 189 -1.46 -0.26 16.44
N TYR A 190 -0.54 -1.08 16.96
CA TYR A 190 -0.26 -1.14 18.40
C TYR A 190 0.16 0.24 18.96
N GLN A 191 1.02 0.96 18.25
CA GLN A 191 1.45 2.31 18.66
C GLN A 191 0.30 3.34 18.60
N ALA A 192 -0.62 3.19 17.65
CA ALA A 192 -1.79 4.06 17.47
C ALA A 192 -2.93 3.76 18.46
N ALA A 193 -2.92 2.58 19.11
CA ALA A 193 -3.98 2.17 19.99
C ALA A 193 -4.03 3.00 21.28
N THR A 194 -5.22 3.50 21.62
CA THR A 194 -5.46 4.32 22.81
C THR A 194 -5.92 3.51 24.02
N THR A 195 -6.59 2.37 23.82
CA THR A 195 -7.09 1.50 24.89
C THR A 195 -6.18 0.31 25.13
N GLN A 196 -6.11 -0.17 26.37
CA GLN A 196 -5.29 -1.36 26.71
C GLN A 196 -5.78 -2.62 25.98
N ARG A 197 -7.10 -2.78 25.79
CA ARG A 197 -7.67 -3.91 25.04
C ARG A 197 -7.20 -3.90 23.57
N ALA A 198 -7.21 -2.73 22.92
CA ALA A 198 -6.69 -2.62 21.54
C ALA A 198 -5.19 -2.88 21.47
N LYS A 199 -4.39 -2.40 22.43
CA LYS A 199 -2.96 -2.69 22.49
C LYS A 199 -2.70 -4.19 22.64
N LEU A 200 -3.43 -4.88 23.55
CA LEU A 200 -3.31 -6.32 23.73
C LEU A 200 -3.68 -7.07 22.46
N LEU A 201 -4.77 -6.67 21.79
CA LEU A 201 -5.16 -7.28 20.52
C LEU A 201 -4.05 -7.16 19.46
N TYR A 202 -3.50 -5.94 19.25
CA TYR A 202 -2.47 -5.75 18.22
C TYR A 202 -1.14 -6.42 18.57
N ILE A 203 -0.78 -6.57 19.85
CA ILE A 203 0.44 -7.31 20.25
C ILE A 203 0.27 -8.83 20.02
N ILE A 204 -0.93 -9.37 20.28
CA ILE A 204 -1.25 -10.76 19.99
C ILE A 204 -1.22 -11.01 18.47
N LEU A 205 -1.84 -10.12 17.68
CA LEU A 205 -1.80 -10.19 16.22
C LEU A 205 -0.35 -10.10 15.69
N LEU A 206 0.46 -9.20 16.23
CA LEU A 206 1.87 -9.08 15.87
C LEU A 206 2.64 -10.38 16.17
N GLY A 207 2.46 -10.97 17.33
CA GLY A 207 3.06 -12.25 17.68
C GLY A 207 2.63 -13.38 16.75
N LEU A 208 1.34 -13.48 16.45
CA LEU A 208 0.78 -14.46 15.53
C LEU A 208 1.38 -14.30 14.11
N ILE A 209 1.43 -13.06 13.59
CA ILE A 209 1.97 -12.77 12.27
C ILE A 209 3.46 -13.12 12.20
N VAL A 210 4.26 -12.74 13.22
CA VAL A 210 5.68 -13.09 13.28
C VAL A 210 5.87 -14.61 13.32
N MET A 211 5.08 -15.32 14.14
CA MET A 211 5.17 -16.79 14.20
C MET A 211 4.76 -17.45 12.88
N SER A 212 3.81 -16.88 12.14
CA SER A 212 3.47 -17.38 10.81
C SER A 212 4.58 -17.16 9.78
N VAL A 213 5.36 -16.05 9.86
CA VAL A 213 6.58 -15.88 9.08
C VAL A 213 7.61 -16.94 9.41
N VAL A 214 7.80 -17.24 10.71
CA VAL A 214 8.75 -18.29 11.17
C VAL A 214 8.34 -19.67 10.66
N SER A 215 7.03 -19.99 10.67
CA SER A 215 6.53 -21.29 10.21
C SER A 215 6.83 -21.58 8.74
N THR A 216 7.09 -20.54 7.91
CA THR A 216 7.48 -20.73 6.50
C THR A 216 8.90 -21.28 6.32
N SER A 217 9.74 -21.20 7.33
CA SER A 217 11.17 -21.53 7.27
C SER A 217 11.90 -20.89 6.06
N SER A 218 11.37 -19.76 5.54
CA SER A 218 11.92 -19.05 4.38
C SER A 218 13.05 -18.13 4.78
N ARG A 219 14.26 -18.36 4.22
CA ARG A 219 15.43 -17.48 4.40
C ARG A 219 15.16 -16.06 3.95
N GLY A 220 14.45 -15.89 2.82
CA GLY A 220 14.07 -14.58 2.30
C GLY A 220 13.11 -13.83 3.22
N ALA A 221 12.13 -14.56 3.79
CA ALA A 221 11.19 -13.99 4.75
C ALA A 221 11.90 -13.61 6.08
N PHE A 222 12.88 -14.39 6.53
CA PHE A 222 13.72 -14.03 7.70
C PHE A 222 14.49 -12.73 7.49
N LEU A 223 15.17 -12.56 6.35
CA LEU A 223 15.87 -11.32 6.02
C LEU A 223 14.91 -10.13 5.92
N GLY A 224 13.74 -10.34 5.34
CA GLY A 224 12.66 -9.36 5.33
C GLY A 224 12.22 -8.96 6.73
N LEU A 225 12.03 -9.93 7.64
CA LEU A 225 11.63 -9.69 9.03
C LEU A 225 12.68 -8.86 9.79
N LEU A 226 13.98 -9.11 9.58
CA LEU A 226 15.05 -8.31 10.17
C LEU A 226 15.03 -6.86 9.67
N ALA A 227 14.84 -6.65 8.38
CA ALA A 227 14.74 -5.31 7.79
C ALA A 227 13.53 -4.55 8.35
N ILE A 228 12.37 -5.22 8.46
CA ILE A 228 11.14 -4.65 9.01
C ILE A 228 11.29 -4.36 10.50
N GLY A 229 11.88 -5.25 11.27
CA GLY A 229 12.14 -5.04 12.70
C GLY A 229 13.00 -3.81 12.94
N SER A 230 14.08 -3.67 12.15
CA SER A 230 14.95 -2.49 12.17
C SER A 230 14.18 -1.21 11.80
N TYR A 231 13.36 -1.25 10.76
CA TYR A 231 12.49 -0.15 10.35
C TYR A 231 11.51 0.24 11.47
N CYS A 232 10.79 -0.73 12.03
CA CYS A 232 9.82 -0.51 13.11
C CYS A 232 10.47 0.15 14.32
N TRP A 233 11.66 -0.31 14.72
CA TRP A 233 12.42 0.31 15.80
C TRP A 233 12.85 1.73 15.45
N PHE A 234 13.38 1.96 14.24
CA PHE A 234 13.89 3.26 13.81
C PHE A 234 12.79 4.32 13.74
N TYR A 235 11.62 3.98 13.22
CA TYR A 235 10.49 4.93 13.06
C TYR A 235 9.51 4.93 14.23
N SER A 236 9.72 4.08 15.25
CA SER A 236 8.88 4.09 16.45
C SER A 236 9.05 5.39 17.24
N PRO A 237 7.95 6.05 17.64
CA PRO A 237 8.02 7.18 18.57
C PRO A 237 8.42 6.76 19.99
N ARG A 238 8.29 5.47 20.35
CA ARG A 238 8.56 4.92 21.68
C ARG A 238 9.68 3.88 21.62
N LYS A 239 10.93 4.35 21.46
CA LYS A 239 12.12 3.51 21.24
C LYS A 239 12.30 2.36 22.24
N ILE A 240 12.21 2.65 23.54
CA ILE A 240 12.39 1.65 24.60
C ILE A 240 11.28 0.58 24.53
N MET A 241 10.03 1.02 24.37
CA MET A 241 8.91 0.08 24.29
C MET A 241 9.01 -0.82 23.03
N SER A 242 9.41 -0.27 21.88
CA SER A 242 9.60 -1.06 20.67
C SER A 242 10.78 -2.03 20.80
N LEU A 243 11.83 -1.67 21.52
CA LEU A 243 12.94 -2.57 21.83
C LEU A 243 12.48 -3.74 22.71
N ILE A 244 11.70 -3.46 23.77
CA ILE A 244 11.11 -4.49 24.63
C ILE A 244 10.23 -5.44 23.83
N VAL A 245 9.35 -4.91 22.98
CA VAL A 245 8.49 -5.73 22.09
C VAL A 245 9.35 -6.59 21.17
N GLY A 246 10.40 -6.02 20.58
CA GLY A 246 11.34 -6.74 19.71
C GLY A 246 12.05 -7.89 20.45
N ILE A 247 12.52 -7.64 21.67
CA ILE A 247 13.17 -8.66 22.51
C ILE A 247 12.17 -9.77 22.90
N CYS A 248 10.93 -9.43 23.27
CA CYS A 248 9.90 -10.42 23.58
C CYS A 248 9.55 -11.27 22.35
N LEU A 249 9.45 -10.66 21.16
CA LEU A 249 9.21 -11.41 19.92
C LEU A 249 10.39 -12.30 19.54
N ALA A 250 11.63 -11.82 19.67
CA ALA A 250 12.83 -12.64 19.48
C ALA A 250 12.86 -13.82 20.47
N GLY A 251 12.54 -13.59 21.73
CA GLY A 251 12.42 -14.65 22.75
C GLY A 251 11.34 -15.67 22.40
N LEU A 252 10.19 -15.22 21.92
CA LEU A 252 9.12 -16.10 21.43
C LEU A 252 9.61 -16.98 20.27
N VAL A 253 10.30 -16.39 19.29
CA VAL A 253 10.87 -17.13 18.15
C VAL A 253 11.91 -18.15 18.63
N LEU A 254 12.80 -17.76 19.53
CA LEU A 254 13.84 -18.67 20.10
C LEU A 254 13.24 -19.91 20.79
N ILE A 255 12.09 -19.73 21.47
CA ILE A 255 11.45 -20.81 22.21
C ILE A 255 10.55 -21.67 21.31
N ALA A 256 9.84 -21.06 20.35
CA ALA A 256 8.77 -21.71 19.62
C ALA A 256 9.15 -22.15 18.19
N ALA A 257 10.24 -21.65 17.62
CA ALA A 257 10.65 -22.03 16.28
C ALA A 257 11.18 -23.48 16.24
N PRO A 258 10.74 -24.29 15.27
CA PRO A 258 11.21 -25.67 15.14
C PRO A 258 12.69 -25.72 14.71
N GLN A 259 13.35 -26.86 14.98
CA GLN A 259 14.77 -27.06 14.62
C GLN A 259 15.01 -26.85 13.12
N GLU A 260 14.10 -27.29 12.27
CA GLU A 260 14.19 -27.10 10.81
C GLU A 260 14.31 -25.63 10.39
N TYR A 261 13.67 -24.73 11.13
CA TYR A 261 13.82 -23.28 10.91
C TYR A 261 15.27 -22.84 11.14
N TRP A 262 15.89 -23.27 12.25
CA TRP A 262 17.25 -22.91 12.59
C TRP A 262 18.26 -23.52 11.59
N ASP A 263 18.05 -24.76 11.18
CA ASP A 263 18.88 -25.43 10.19
C ASP A 263 18.81 -24.70 8.84
N ARG A 264 17.64 -24.21 8.44
CA ARG A 264 17.48 -23.39 7.23
C ARG A 264 18.12 -22.01 7.35
N ILE A 265 18.03 -21.36 8.53
CA ILE A 265 18.63 -20.04 8.73
C ILE A 265 20.17 -20.16 8.79
N SER A 266 20.71 -21.16 9.49
CA SER A 266 22.17 -21.38 9.55
C SER A 266 22.78 -21.64 8.17
N SER A 267 22.02 -22.26 7.27
CA SER A 267 22.46 -22.50 5.89
C SER A 267 22.62 -21.24 5.02
N ILE A 268 22.25 -20.04 5.51
CA ILE A 268 22.53 -18.77 4.80
C ILE A 268 24.02 -18.51 4.69
N THR A 269 24.81 -18.92 5.69
CA THR A 269 26.25 -18.73 5.76
C THR A 269 27.05 -19.96 5.32
N ASP A 270 26.39 -21.03 4.87
CA ASP A 270 27.04 -22.26 4.45
C ASP A 270 27.43 -22.18 2.96
N ASP A 271 28.72 -22.25 2.67
CA ASP A 271 29.30 -22.19 1.33
C ASP A 271 28.76 -23.33 0.42
N SER A 272 28.45 -24.51 0.98
CA SER A 272 27.88 -25.61 0.21
C SER A 272 26.53 -25.28 -0.42
N THR A 273 25.74 -24.40 0.19
CA THR A 273 24.46 -23.92 -0.38
C THR A 273 24.66 -22.95 -1.55
N MET A 274 25.79 -22.26 -1.61
CA MET A 274 26.17 -21.41 -2.75
C MET A 274 26.67 -22.22 -3.93
N GLU A 275 27.37 -23.32 -3.70
CA GLU A 275 27.91 -24.19 -4.77
C GLU A 275 26.88 -25.16 -5.34
N SER A 276 25.98 -25.68 -4.52
CA SER A 276 25.07 -26.77 -4.91
C SER A 276 23.60 -26.58 -4.56
N GLY A 277 23.29 -25.59 -3.72
CA GLY A 277 21.95 -25.36 -3.20
C GLY A 277 21.10 -24.40 -4.02
N THR A 278 19.92 -24.07 -3.47
CA THR A 278 18.94 -23.16 -4.11
C THR A 278 19.46 -21.72 -4.22
N ALA A 279 20.39 -21.31 -3.39
CA ALA A 279 21.02 -19.98 -3.47
C ALA A 279 21.89 -19.86 -4.73
N GLY A 280 22.76 -20.81 -4.97
CA GLY A 280 23.59 -20.85 -6.18
C GLY A 280 22.76 -20.98 -7.46
N GLN A 281 21.69 -21.79 -7.43
CA GLN A 281 20.76 -21.87 -8.56
C GLN A 281 20.12 -20.52 -8.89
N ARG A 282 19.73 -19.74 -7.87
CA ARG A 282 19.19 -18.39 -8.07
C ARG A 282 20.22 -17.44 -8.66
N MET A 283 21.45 -17.45 -8.13
CA MET A 283 22.55 -16.61 -8.65
C MET A 283 22.84 -16.92 -10.11
N PHE A 284 22.89 -18.20 -10.48
CA PHE A 284 23.03 -18.61 -11.87
C PHE A 284 21.87 -18.11 -12.74
N THR A 285 20.63 -18.29 -12.28
CA THR A 285 19.42 -17.80 -12.97
C THR A 285 19.42 -16.27 -13.12
N TRP A 286 19.89 -15.54 -12.11
CA TRP A 286 20.02 -14.08 -12.15
C TRP A 286 21.09 -13.64 -13.15
N GLY A 287 22.20 -14.38 -13.27
CA GLY A 287 23.19 -14.14 -14.31
C GLY A 287 22.59 -14.24 -15.72
N ILE A 288 21.76 -15.26 -15.98
CA ILE A 288 21.03 -15.40 -17.25
C ILE A 288 20.01 -14.24 -17.41
N GLY A 289 19.28 -13.88 -16.34
CA GLY A 289 18.37 -12.72 -16.36
C GLY A 289 19.07 -11.41 -16.70
N TRP A 290 20.31 -11.24 -16.23
CA TRP A 290 21.13 -10.07 -16.58
C TRP A 290 21.52 -10.09 -18.07
N GLU A 291 21.90 -11.23 -18.63
CA GLU A 291 22.17 -11.38 -20.07
C GLU A 291 20.91 -11.04 -20.90
N MET A 292 19.74 -11.53 -20.48
CA MET A 292 18.45 -11.20 -21.12
C MET A 292 18.17 -9.71 -21.12
N PHE A 293 18.43 -9.02 -19.99
CA PHE A 293 18.28 -7.58 -19.88
C PHE A 293 19.27 -6.83 -20.81
N LEU A 294 20.53 -7.22 -20.84
CA LEU A 294 21.52 -6.60 -21.72
C LEU A 294 21.19 -6.75 -23.21
N ALA A 295 20.56 -7.85 -23.59
CA ALA A 295 20.09 -8.09 -24.96
C ALA A 295 18.84 -7.27 -25.30
N ASN A 296 18.00 -6.92 -24.31
CA ASN A 296 16.73 -6.20 -24.50
C ASN A 296 16.58 -5.04 -23.51
N PRO A 297 17.50 -4.06 -23.47
CA PRO A 297 17.63 -3.16 -22.32
C PRO A 297 16.50 -2.15 -22.19
N VAL A 298 15.86 -1.72 -23.27
CA VAL A 298 14.90 -0.61 -23.26
C VAL A 298 13.51 -1.09 -22.86
N PHE A 299 12.99 -2.07 -23.59
CA PHE A 299 11.60 -2.52 -23.45
C PHE A 299 11.45 -3.91 -22.82
N GLY A 300 12.54 -4.65 -22.66
CA GLY A 300 12.53 -6.01 -22.16
C GLY A 300 11.93 -7.01 -23.15
N ILE A 301 11.72 -8.23 -22.67
CA ILE A 301 11.19 -9.38 -23.44
C ILE A 301 9.67 -9.55 -23.33
N GLY A 302 9.00 -8.69 -22.55
CA GLY A 302 7.57 -8.72 -22.27
C GLY A 302 7.24 -9.33 -20.91
N GLN A 303 6.13 -8.86 -20.34
CA GLN A 303 5.63 -9.29 -19.02
C GLN A 303 5.37 -10.81 -18.98
N ALA A 304 5.70 -11.43 -17.84
CA ALA A 304 5.57 -12.88 -17.56
C ALA A 304 6.28 -13.78 -18.58
N ASN A 305 7.29 -13.26 -19.29
CA ASN A 305 8.00 -14.01 -20.34
C ASN A 305 9.38 -14.54 -19.92
N PHE A 306 9.85 -14.24 -18.71
CA PHE A 306 11.12 -14.77 -18.22
C PHE A 306 11.22 -16.31 -18.33
N PRO A 307 10.24 -17.11 -17.84
CA PRO A 307 10.32 -18.56 -17.93
C PRO A 307 10.34 -19.10 -19.36
N TRP A 308 9.67 -18.41 -20.28
CA TRP A 308 9.53 -18.80 -21.67
C TRP A 308 10.77 -18.48 -22.50
N THR A 309 11.55 -17.50 -22.06
CA THR A 309 12.71 -16.98 -22.81
C THR A 309 14.05 -17.47 -22.25
N ILE A 310 14.14 -17.79 -20.95
CA ILE A 310 15.40 -18.18 -20.29
C ILE A 310 16.12 -19.33 -21.04
N GLY A 311 15.38 -20.29 -21.63
CA GLY A 311 15.93 -21.41 -22.38
C GLY A 311 16.81 -21.01 -23.56
N GLU A 312 16.48 -19.90 -24.23
CA GLU A 312 17.23 -19.36 -25.38
C GLU A 312 18.60 -18.80 -24.95
N TYR A 313 18.69 -18.24 -23.74
CA TYR A 313 19.90 -17.65 -23.19
C TYR A 313 20.77 -18.63 -22.42
N LEU A 314 20.29 -19.85 -22.18
CA LEU A 314 21.10 -20.90 -21.55
C LEU A 314 22.27 -21.32 -22.40
N GLY A 315 22.14 -21.34 -23.75
CA GLY A 315 23.23 -21.74 -24.66
C GLY A 315 23.82 -23.12 -24.35
N GLY A 316 22.98 -24.06 -23.91
CA GLY A 316 23.41 -25.38 -23.45
C GLY A 316 23.94 -25.43 -22.00
N ARG A 317 24.08 -24.30 -21.32
CA ARG A 317 24.46 -24.26 -19.90
C ARG A 317 23.38 -24.91 -19.03
N THR A 318 23.80 -25.66 -18.03
CA THR A 318 22.94 -26.34 -17.08
C THR A 318 23.38 -26.02 -15.65
N TRP A 319 22.45 -26.05 -14.72
CA TRP A 319 22.78 -26.03 -13.30
C TRP A 319 22.84 -27.48 -12.79
N GLN A 320 24.04 -27.95 -12.44
CA GLN A 320 24.22 -29.33 -11.95
C GLN A 320 23.47 -30.39 -12.83
N THR A 321 23.71 -30.37 -14.12
CA THR A 321 23.06 -31.25 -15.13
C THR A 321 21.55 -30.99 -15.36
N LYS A 322 20.90 -30.06 -14.62
CA LYS A 322 19.48 -29.72 -14.78
C LYS A 322 19.31 -28.51 -15.70
N SER A 323 18.43 -28.64 -16.69
CA SER A 323 17.98 -27.47 -17.46
C SER A 323 17.14 -26.57 -16.58
N LEU A 324 17.36 -25.25 -16.69
CA LEU A 324 16.55 -24.24 -16.02
C LEU A 324 15.47 -23.62 -16.93
N SER A 325 15.25 -24.21 -18.11
CA SER A 325 14.15 -23.81 -19.00
C SER A 325 12.80 -23.87 -18.26
N GLY A 326 11.98 -22.86 -18.41
CA GLY A 326 10.69 -22.75 -17.72
C GLY A 326 10.76 -22.29 -16.26
N ARG A 327 11.97 -22.01 -15.71
CA ARG A 327 12.12 -21.53 -14.33
C ARG A 327 11.90 -20.04 -14.20
N GLN A 328 11.28 -19.66 -13.08
CA GLN A 328 11.13 -18.27 -12.64
C GLN A 328 12.47 -17.69 -12.16
N ALA A 329 12.62 -16.37 -12.20
CA ALA A 329 13.79 -15.67 -11.67
C ALA A 329 13.93 -15.80 -10.15
N HIS A 330 12.85 -16.03 -9.43
CA HIS A 330 12.78 -15.97 -7.97
C HIS A 330 13.40 -14.68 -7.40
N SER A 331 13.12 -13.56 -8.05
CA SER A 331 13.46 -12.20 -7.63
C SER A 331 12.59 -11.21 -8.40
N LEU A 332 11.96 -10.28 -7.68
CA LEU A 332 11.26 -9.15 -8.27
C LEU A 332 12.16 -8.36 -9.22
N TYR A 333 13.39 -8.11 -8.80
CA TYR A 333 14.33 -7.27 -9.55
C TYR A 333 14.82 -7.95 -10.82
N PHE A 334 15.16 -9.24 -10.74
CA PHE A 334 15.55 -10.07 -11.90
C PHE A 334 14.35 -10.58 -12.69
N THR A 335 13.13 -10.24 -12.31
CA THR A 335 11.93 -10.33 -13.15
C THR A 335 11.69 -8.99 -13.87
N LEU A 336 11.74 -7.87 -13.13
CA LEU A 336 11.48 -6.53 -13.65
C LEU A 336 12.43 -6.13 -14.77
N MET A 337 13.76 -6.31 -14.56
CA MET A 337 14.78 -5.88 -15.51
C MET A 337 14.64 -6.55 -16.88
N PRO A 338 14.65 -7.91 -17.00
CA PRO A 338 14.56 -8.55 -18.30
C PRO A 338 13.17 -8.46 -18.94
N GLU A 339 12.09 -8.45 -18.15
CA GLU A 339 10.74 -8.45 -18.70
C GLU A 339 10.26 -7.07 -19.16
N LEU A 340 10.55 -6.01 -18.45
CA LEU A 340 10.03 -4.65 -18.72
C LEU A 340 11.14 -3.65 -19.08
N GLY A 341 12.40 -4.01 -19.03
CA GLY A 341 13.52 -3.16 -19.39
C GLY A 341 13.63 -1.88 -18.57
N LEU A 342 14.34 -0.89 -19.12
CA LEU A 342 14.50 0.44 -18.50
C LEU A 342 13.17 1.17 -18.34
N VAL A 343 12.22 0.99 -19.26
CA VAL A 343 10.89 1.59 -19.14
C VAL A 343 10.19 1.12 -17.86
N GLY A 344 10.17 -0.19 -17.64
CA GLY A 344 9.61 -0.77 -16.41
C GLY A 344 10.35 -0.31 -15.15
N ILE A 345 11.67 -0.30 -15.17
CA ILE A 345 12.52 0.15 -14.05
C ILE A 345 12.20 1.61 -13.67
N ILE A 346 12.11 2.51 -14.65
CA ILE A 346 11.83 3.94 -14.42
C ILE A 346 10.42 4.11 -13.85
N ILE A 347 9.42 3.47 -14.43
CA ILE A 347 8.02 3.57 -13.96
C ILE A 347 7.90 3.00 -12.53
N PHE A 348 8.39 1.79 -12.30
CA PHE A 348 8.29 1.13 -11.01
C PHE A 348 9.10 1.86 -9.92
N GLY A 349 10.32 2.29 -10.22
CA GLY A 349 11.15 3.09 -9.32
C GLY A 349 10.50 4.43 -8.97
N THR A 350 9.88 5.10 -9.96
CA THR A 350 9.12 6.33 -9.72
C THR A 350 7.91 6.07 -8.82
N MET A 351 7.20 4.95 -9.00
CA MET A 351 6.09 4.57 -8.13
C MET A 351 6.55 4.32 -6.69
N ILE A 352 7.68 3.65 -6.49
CA ILE A 352 8.28 3.44 -5.14
C ILE A 352 8.59 4.80 -4.49
N TYR A 353 9.23 5.71 -5.23
CA TYR A 353 9.53 7.05 -4.72
C TYR A 353 8.26 7.83 -4.35
N LEU A 354 7.22 7.78 -5.19
CA LEU A 354 5.95 8.44 -4.91
C LEU A 354 5.23 7.83 -3.71
N ASN A 355 5.29 6.51 -3.53
CA ASN A 355 4.77 5.83 -2.35
C ASN A 355 5.47 6.30 -1.08
N TYR A 356 6.81 6.37 -1.10
CA TYR A 356 7.58 6.94 0.02
C TYR A 356 7.12 8.36 0.33
N ARG A 357 6.99 9.22 -0.69
CA ARG A 357 6.54 10.59 -0.52
C ARG A 357 5.12 10.65 0.04
N ASP A 358 4.18 9.89 -0.52
CA ASP A 358 2.76 9.96 -0.18
C ASP A 358 2.46 9.42 1.25
N THR A 359 3.30 8.55 1.79
CA THR A 359 3.22 8.08 3.17
C THR A 359 3.82 9.05 4.21
N ARG A 360 4.63 10.04 3.77
CA ARG A 360 5.22 11.06 4.66
C ARG A 360 4.22 12.18 4.96
N VAL A 361 3.20 11.85 5.75
CA VAL A 361 2.03 12.70 6.03
C VAL A 361 2.39 14.12 6.49
N ARG A 362 3.41 14.27 7.33
CA ARG A 362 3.81 15.57 7.90
C ARG A 362 4.22 16.63 6.86
N GLN A 363 4.63 16.21 5.65
CA GLN A 363 5.01 17.15 4.60
C GLN A 363 3.81 17.90 3.97
N PHE A 364 2.59 17.37 4.13
CA PHE A 364 1.38 17.98 3.58
C PHE A 364 0.80 19.07 4.46
N PHE A 365 1.32 19.22 5.70
CA PHE A 365 0.99 20.34 6.55
C PHE A 365 2.05 21.41 6.35
N PRO A 366 1.72 22.56 5.77
CA PRO A 366 2.66 23.66 5.67
C PRO A 366 3.08 24.04 7.08
N ILE A 367 4.34 23.80 7.43
CA ILE A 367 5.00 24.41 8.60
C ILE A 367 4.80 25.89 8.39
N GLY A 368 3.89 26.44 9.19
CA GLY A 368 3.21 27.69 8.95
C GLY A 368 4.01 28.75 8.22
N GLN A 369 3.40 29.34 7.22
CA GLN A 369 3.75 30.70 6.83
C GLN A 369 3.50 31.62 8.02
N HIS A 370 4.40 31.65 8.99
CA HIS A 370 4.14 32.16 10.28
C HIS A 370 5.02 33.19 10.79
N ARG A 371 4.48 34.23 10.96
CA ARG A 371 4.80 35.23 11.98
C ARG A 371 3.92 35.15 13.26
N MET A 372 3.35 33.99 13.54
CA MET A 372 2.63 33.76 14.81
C MET A 372 3.14 32.52 15.53
N GLY A 373 4.24 32.74 16.26
CA GLY A 373 4.60 32.09 17.52
C GLY A 373 4.68 30.58 17.61
N GLN A 374 5.79 30.12 18.19
CA GLN A 374 6.10 28.78 18.66
C GLN A 374 4.92 27.96 19.25
N LYS A 375 3.83 28.61 19.65
CA LYS A 375 2.65 28.02 20.27
C LYS A 375 1.84 27.17 19.27
N ARG A 376 1.69 27.59 17.99
CA ARG A 376 0.96 26.83 16.96
C ARG A 376 1.72 25.61 16.48
N GLU A 377 3.04 25.69 16.35
CA GLU A 377 3.85 24.51 15.98
C GLU A 377 3.75 23.40 17.04
N ASN A 378 3.63 23.75 18.31
CA ASN A 378 3.41 22.81 19.40
C ASN A 378 1.98 22.25 19.45
N GLU A 379 0.98 22.99 18.95
CA GLU A 379 -0.41 22.54 18.83
C GLU A 379 -0.60 21.61 17.62
N GLU A 380 -0.01 21.92 16.47
CA GLU A 380 -0.01 21.04 15.27
C GLU A 380 0.71 19.71 15.52
N ARG A 381 1.77 19.71 16.34
CA ARG A 381 2.46 18.47 16.78
C ARG A 381 1.59 17.59 17.67
N LYS A 382 0.52 18.12 18.26
CA LYS A 382 -0.36 17.41 19.19
C LYS A 382 -1.71 17.01 18.59
N ASP A 383 -1.94 17.27 17.29
CA ASP A 383 -3.18 16.84 16.63
C ASP A 383 -3.26 15.30 16.56
N PRO A 384 -4.21 14.67 17.29
CA PRO A 384 -4.30 13.21 17.35
C PRO A 384 -4.61 12.56 16.00
N GLU A 385 -5.33 13.25 15.10
CA GLU A 385 -5.65 12.75 13.76
C GLU A 385 -4.41 12.75 12.89
N LEU A 386 -3.57 13.79 12.99
CA LEU A 386 -2.30 13.87 12.28
C LEU A 386 -1.30 12.82 12.78
N GLU A 387 -1.20 12.64 14.09
CA GLU A 387 -0.35 11.58 14.66
C GLU A 387 -0.79 10.18 14.21
N ARG A 388 -2.10 9.94 14.19
CA ARG A 388 -2.66 8.67 13.69
C ARG A 388 -2.38 8.46 12.21
N ALA A 389 -2.59 9.49 11.39
CA ALA A 389 -2.28 9.44 9.96
C ALA A 389 -0.77 9.18 9.71
N ALA A 390 0.13 9.78 10.51
CA ALA A 390 1.56 9.52 10.43
C ALA A 390 1.92 8.06 10.78
N LEU A 391 1.24 7.45 11.76
CA LEU A 391 1.41 6.04 12.09
C LEU A 391 0.88 5.12 10.98
N PHE A 392 -0.23 5.47 10.32
CA PHE A 392 -0.70 4.76 9.13
C PHE A 392 0.31 4.86 7.98
N GLY A 393 0.89 6.06 7.76
CA GLY A 393 1.95 6.25 6.78
C GLY A 393 3.17 5.35 7.06
N ASN A 394 3.62 5.29 8.31
CA ASN A 394 4.70 4.40 8.72
C ASN A 394 4.33 2.92 8.56
N ALA A 395 3.08 2.53 8.83
CA ALA A 395 2.58 1.18 8.62
C ALA A 395 2.65 0.76 7.14
N ILE A 396 2.11 1.60 6.25
CA ILE A 396 2.10 1.35 4.79
C ILE A 396 3.54 1.34 4.24
N LEU A 397 4.38 2.30 4.63
CA LEU A 397 5.77 2.36 4.19
C LEU A 397 6.58 1.16 4.69
N GLY A 398 6.36 0.73 5.94
CA GLY A 398 6.97 -0.47 6.49
C GLY A 398 6.54 -1.73 5.73
N GLY A 399 5.26 -1.84 5.38
CA GLY A 399 4.75 -2.90 4.52
C GLY A 399 5.43 -2.92 3.15
N MET A 400 5.63 -1.73 2.55
CA MET A 400 6.36 -1.60 1.28
C MET A 400 7.82 -2.06 1.40
N ILE A 401 8.50 -1.70 2.49
CA ILE A 401 9.88 -2.16 2.75
C ILE A 401 9.90 -3.67 2.94
N GLY A 402 8.96 -4.24 3.69
CA GLY A 402 8.80 -5.67 3.85
C GLY A 402 8.61 -6.40 2.51
N TYR A 403 7.72 -5.87 1.67
CA TYR A 403 7.52 -6.37 0.32
C TYR A 403 8.81 -6.33 -0.48
N LEU A 404 9.45 -5.17 -0.62
CA LEU A 404 10.64 -5.00 -1.47
C LEU A 404 11.83 -5.84 -1.01
N THR A 405 12.06 -5.97 0.29
CA THR A 405 13.18 -6.76 0.83
C THR A 405 12.96 -8.26 0.67
N THR A 406 11.77 -8.76 0.99
CA THR A 406 11.46 -10.19 0.84
C THR A 406 11.40 -10.58 -0.64
N SER A 407 10.83 -9.72 -1.48
CA SER A 407 10.72 -9.91 -2.93
C SER A 407 12.06 -9.89 -3.69
N ALA A 408 13.16 -9.53 -3.03
CA ALA A 408 14.49 -9.75 -3.60
C ALA A 408 14.75 -11.23 -3.93
N PHE A 409 14.03 -12.14 -3.27
CA PHE A 409 14.18 -13.59 -3.41
C PHE A 409 12.94 -14.29 -3.98
N ILE A 410 11.97 -13.55 -4.51
CA ILE A 410 10.69 -14.08 -5.03
C ILE A 410 10.23 -13.25 -6.24
N SER A 411 9.62 -13.89 -7.25
CA SER A 411 9.11 -13.23 -8.47
C SER A 411 7.70 -12.65 -8.22
N THR A 412 7.59 -11.56 -7.48
CA THR A 412 6.32 -10.98 -7.03
C THR A 412 5.87 -9.74 -7.79
N LEU A 413 6.52 -9.39 -8.90
CA LEU A 413 6.28 -8.15 -9.65
C LEU A 413 4.79 -7.93 -9.99
N TYR A 414 4.08 -9.01 -10.32
CA TYR A 414 2.67 -9.00 -10.72
C TYR A 414 1.71 -9.43 -9.60
N TYR A 415 2.15 -9.43 -8.33
CA TYR A 415 1.30 -9.74 -7.18
C TYR A 415 0.52 -8.50 -6.71
N PRO A 416 -0.66 -8.66 -6.12
CA PRO A 416 -1.54 -7.54 -5.76
C PRO A 416 -0.97 -6.63 -4.67
N THR A 417 -0.12 -7.16 -3.79
CA THR A 417 0.35 -6.51 -2.55
C THR A 417 0.95 -5.12 -2.78
N PHE A 418 1.90 -4.99 -3.72
CA PHE A 418 2.52 -3.70 -4.03
C PHE A 418 1.49 -2.67 -4.48
N TRP A 419 0.60 -3.08 -5.37
CA TRP A 419 -0.39 -2.21 -6.02
C TRP A 419 -1.47 -1.73 -5.06
N ILE A 420 -1.84 -2.56 -4.09
CA ILE A 420 -2.80 -2.24 -3.04
C ILE A 420 -2.18 -1.31 -1.99
N LEU A 421 -0.93 -1.56 -1.57
CA LEU A 421 -0.19 -0.64 -0.70
C LEU A 421 -0.05 0.74 -1.33
N MET A 422 0.19 0.81 -2.65
CA MET A 422 0.19 2.06 -3.40
C MET A 422 -1.16 2.77 -3.34
N GLY A 423 -2.26 2.04 -3.50
CA GLY A 423 -3.62 2.58 -3.35
C GLY A 423 -3.87 3.17 -1.97
N LEU A 424 -3.44 2.47 -0.91
CA LEU A 424 -3.54 2.94 0.47
C LEU A 424 -2.68 4.18 0.73
N ALA A 425 -1.46 4.26 0.16
CA ALA A 425 -0.59 5.44 0.28
C ALA A 425 -1.23 6.68 -0.36
N VAL A 426 -1.80 6.53 -1.57
CA VAL A 426 -2.51 7.62 -2.26
C VAL A 426 -3.78 8.03 -1.49
N ALA A 427 -4.57 7.09 -1.01
CA ALA A 427 -5.75 7.35 -0.21
C ALA A 427 -5.40 8.09 1.09
N LEU A 428 -4.32 7.69 1.76
CA LEU A 428 -3.81 8.36 2.96
C LEU A 428 -3.41 9.81 2.66
N ARG A 429 -2.64 10.05 1.59
CA ARG A 429 -2.28 11.41 1.15
C ARG A 429 -3.52 12.26 0.91
N ASN A 430 -4.47 11.77 0.12
CA ASN A 430 -5.68 12.52 -0.23
C ASN A 430 -6.52 12.86 1.01
N THR A 431 -6.68 11.91 1.93
CA THR A 431 -7.40 12.10 3.20
C THR A 431 -6.72 13.17 4.06
N THR A 432 -5.39 13.10 4.16
CA THR A 432 -4.60 14.03 4.97
C THR A 432 -4.61 15.44 4.37
N GLN A 433 -4.49 15.58 3.05
CA GLN A 433 -4.59 16.87 2.39
C GLN A 433 -5.97 17.50 2.56
N SER A 434 -7.05 16.72 2.43
CA SER A 434 -8.42 17.21 2.67
C SER A 434 -8.61 17.68 4.10
N TYR A 435 -8.05 16.96 5.07
CA TYR A 435 -8.06 17.37 6.47
C TYR A 435 -7.30 18.67 6.70
N ALA A 436 -6.11 18.83 6.14
CA ALA A 436 -5.29 20.04 6.25
C ALA A 436 -6.00 21.28 5.67
N VAL A 437 -6.67 21.14 4.52
CA VAL A 437 -7.47 22.21 3.92
C VAL A 437 -8.62 22.61 4.83
N ALA A 438 -9.39 21.63 5.34
CA ALA A 438 -10.51 21.92 6.25
C ALA A 438 -10.05 22.66 7.53
N GLN A 439 -8.92 22.29 8.12
CA GLN A 439 -8.34 22.98 9.27
C GLN A 439 -7.92 24.43 8.95
N SER A 440 -7.34 24.65 7.76
CA SER A 440 -6.96 26.00 7.33
C SER A 440 -8.18 26.90 7.13
N ASP A 441 -9.27 26.40 6.58
CA ASP A 441 -10.51 27.15 6.37
C ASP A 441 -11.19 27.52 7.70
N ILE A 442 -11.17 26.62 8.68
CA ILE A 442 -11.66 26.90 10.04
C ILE A 442 -10.81 28.01 10.71
N ALA A 443 -9.49 27.93 10.61
CA ALA A 443 -8.59 28.91 11.17
C ALA A 443 -8.76 30.31 10.56
N VAL A 444 -9.00 30.40 9.24
CA VAL A 444 -9.30 31.66 8.54
C VAL A 444 -10.69 32.23 8.97
N SER A 445 -11.68 31.35 9.12
CA SER A 445 -13.03 31.78 9.50
C SER A 445 -13.13 32.27 10.96
N SER A 446 -12.24 31.78 11.83
CA SER A 446 -12.22 32.14 13.26
C SER A 446 -11.41 33.42 13.58
N ASN A 447 -10.66 33.99 12.60
CA ASN A 447 -9.86 35.19 12.80
C ASN A 447 -10.48 36.40 12.04
N PRO A 448 -11.22 37.30 12.72
CA PRO A 448 -11.92 38.43 12.09
C PRO A 448 -10.97 39.45 11.42
N GLU A 449 -9.74 39.60 11.90
CA GLU A 449 -8.77 40.53 11.32
C GLU A 449 -8.23 40.10 9.97
N GLN A 450 -8.15 38.82 9.71
CA GLN A 450 -7.74 38.28 8.39
C GLN A 450 -8.84 38.38 7.31
N LYS A 451 -10.10 38.48 7.71
CA LYS A 451 -11.21 38.71 6.75
C LYS A 451 -11.07 40.07 6.04
N VAL A 452 -10.56 41.06 6.69
CA VAL A 452 -10.43 42.44 6.11
C VAL A 452 -9.28 42.51 5.09
N SER A 453 -8.19 41.77 5.28
CA SER A 453 -7.03 41.82 4.36
C SER A 453 -7.22 41.02 3.06
N LEU A 454 -8.13 40.05 3.02
CA LEU A 454 -8.43 39.24 1.81
C LEU A 454 -9.31 39.99 0.78
N TRP A 455 -9.99 41.04 1.17
CA TRP A 455 -10.81 41.88 0.28
C TRP A 455 -10.00 42.93 -0.50
N GLY A 456 -8.72 43.13 -0.17
CA GLY A 456 -7.86 44.17 -0.73
C GLY A 456 -6.90 43.73 -1.84
N ARG A 457 -6.82 42.47 -2.24
CA ARG A 457 -5.92 42.05 -3.33
C ARG A 457 -6.57 41.01 -4.27
N PRO A 458 -6.66 41.27 -5.59
CA PRO A 458 -7.06 40.25 -6.57
C PRO A 458 -5.99 39.16 -6.61
N ARG A 459 -6.36 37.90 -6.28
CA ARG A 459 -5.47 36.74 -6.39
C ARG A 459 -5.26 36.39 -7.87
N SER A 460 -4.11 36.70 -8.43
CA SER A 460 -3.60 35.98 -9.57
C SER A 460 -2.97 34.66 -9.07
N VAL A 461 -3.75 33.60 -9.05
CA VAL A 461 -3.23 32.25 -8.81
C VAL A 461 -2.60 31.77 -10.10
N ARG A 462 -1.26 31.85 -10.22
CA ARG A 462 -0.53 31.06 -11.22
C ARG A 462 -0.46 29.63 -10.73
N LEU A 463 -1.27 28.78 -11.33
CA LEU A 463 -1.09 27.33 -11.27
C LEU A 463 0.24 27.01 -11.98
N ARG A 464 1.24 26.57 -11.22
CA ARG A 464 2.41 25.90 -11.82
C ARG A 464 2.04 24.44 -12.03
N HIS A 465 2.08 24.07 -13.30
CA HIS A 465 1.93 22.70 -13.78
C HIS A 465 3.09 21.80 -13.37
#